data_75dd10199d534b1c78ffea60eb555df0
#
_entry.id   75dd10199d534b1c78ffea60eb555df0
#
_cell.length_a   1.000
_cell.length_b   1.000
_cell.length_c   1.000
_cell.angle_alpha   90.00
_cell.angle_beta   90.00
_cell.angle_gamma   90.00
#
_symmetry.space_group_name_H-M   'P 1'
#
loop_
_entity.id
_entity.type
_entity.pdbx_description
1 polymer ?
#
loop_
_entity_poly.entity_id
_entity_poly.type
_entity_poly.pdbx_seq_one_letter_code
_entity_poly.pdbx_strand_id
1 'polypeptide(L)'
;KMWGLPYFPSNRSALAMMLWEDAGKPMPESEILYPDVGQEEQDMDLQHAARWAMEHDLMPDLNDQDTELPPEQVKFYPDNMVTKISVLRAWKKAQDLKQNAQ
;
A
#
# COMPACT_ATOMS: atom_id res chain seq x y z
N LYS A 1 -9.87 -21.11 3.74
CA LYS A 1 -9.49 -20.25 2.63
C LYS A 1 -9.85 -18.81 2.92
N MET A 2 -8.86 -17.98 2.93
CA MET A 2 -8.99 -16.62 3.43
C MET A 2 -9.23 -15.65 2.27
N TRP A 3 -10.40 -15.72 1.66
CA TRP A 3 -10.83 -14.74 0.66
C TRP A 3 -9.92 -14.68 -0.56
N GLY A 4 -9.14 -15.73 -0.81
CA GLY A 4 -8.22 -15.77 -1.93
C GLY A 4 -6.88 -15.10 -1.67
N LEU A 5 -6.64 -14.68 -0.45
CA LEU A 5 -5.36 -14.05 -0.09
C LEU A 5 -4.22 -15.06 -0.23
N PRO A 6 -3.08 -14.65 -0.81
CA PRO A 6 -1.92 -15.55 -0.86
C PRO A 6 -1.30 -15.77 0.53
N TYR A 7 -1.40 -14.79 1.40
CA TYR A 7 -0.96 -14.88 2.80
C TYR A 7 -1.65 -13.77 3.56
N PHE A 8 -1.53 -13.78 4.88
CA PHE A 8 -2.16 -12.72 5.67
C PHE A 8 -1.08 -11.74 6.13
N PRO A 9 -1.07 -10.53 5.58
CA PRO A 9 -0.05 -9.55 5.94
C PRO A 9 -0.25 -9.04 7.36
N SER A 10 0.85 -8.75 8.04
CA SER A 10 0.78 -8.28 9.42
C SER A 10 1.08 -6.79 9.56
N ASN A 11 1.66 -6.15 8.55
CA ASN A 11 1.94 -4.73 8.62
C ASN A 11 1.65 -4.07 7.28
N ARG A 12 1.79 -2.74 7.27
CA ARG A 12 1.42 -1.98 6.09
C ARG A 12 2.30 -2.29 4.88
N SER A 13 3.60 -2.53 5.10
CA SER A 13 4.47 -2.85 3.97
C SER A 13 4.06 -4.18 3.34
N ALA A 14 3.78 -5.19 4.16
CA ALA A 14 3.36 -6.48 3.62
C ALA A 14 2.03 -6.37 2.89
N LEU A 15 1.10 -5.59 3.44
CA LEU A 15 -0.19 -5.40 2.80
C LEU A 15 -0.03 -4.70 1.45
N ALA A 16 0.74 -3.62 1.41
CA ALA A 16 0.95 -2.90 0.15
C ALA A 16 1.59 -3.79 -0.91
N MET A 17 2.60 -4.56 -0.51
CA MET A 17 3.27 -5.45 -1.45
C MET A 17 2.33 -6.52 -1.99
N MET A 18 1.51 -7.11 -1.10
CA MET A 18 0.57 -8.13 -1.54
C MET A 18 -0.42 -7.58 -2.55
N LEU A 19 -1.01 -6.42 -2.26
CA LEU A 19 -1.99 -5.82 -3.16
C LEU A 19 -1.35 -5.43 -4.49
N TRP A 20 -0.15 -4.87 -4.42
CA TRP A 20 0.55 -4.40 -5.62
C TRP A 20 0.94 -5.57 -6.52
N GLU A 21 1.47 -6.64 -5.93
CA GLU A 21 1.85 -7.81 -6.72
C GLU A 21 0.63 -8.49 -7.33
N ASP A 22 -0.46 -8.54 -6.58
CA ASP A 22 -1.69 -9.12 -7.11
C ASP A 22 -2.24 -8.30 -8.27
N ALA A 23 -2.01 -6.99 -8.25
CA ALA A 23 -2.48 -6.12 -9.32
C ALA A 23 -1.57 -6.12 -10.55
N GLY A 24 -0.47 -6.86 -10.51
CA GLY A 24 0.45 -6.93 -11.65
C GLY A 24 1.58 -5.92 -11.58
N LYS A 25 1.88 -5.45 -10.39
CA LYS A 25 2.99 -4.53 -10.15
C LYS A 25 2.85 -3.24 -10.96
N PRO A 26 1.70 -2.55 -10.86
CA PRO A 26 1.49 -1.31 -11.61
C PRO A 26 2.37 -0.20 -11.08
N MET A 27 2.78 0.71 -11.98
CA MET A 27 3.55 1.86 -11.55
C MET A 27 2.62 2.93 -10.98
N PRO A 28 2.99 3.54 -9.86
CA PRO A 28 2.22 4.65 -9.34
C PRO A 28 2.38 5.89 -10.22
N GLU A 29 1.43 6.80 -10.14
CA GLU A 29 1.50 8.03 -10.90
C GLU A 29 2.52 9.00 -10.32
N SER A 30 2.66 9.03 -9.01
CA SER A 30 3.60 9.92 -8.34
C SER A 30 4.96 9.24 -8.27
N GLU A 31 6.02 10.04 -8.50
CA GLU A 31 7.39 9.55 -8.39
C GLU A 31 8.03 9.94 -7.06
N ILE A 32 7.27 10.56 -6.17
CA ILE A 32 7.79 10.96 -4.87
C ILE A 32 7.98 9.74 -4.00
N LEU A 33 9.17 9.62 -3.41
CA LEU A 33 9.48 8.48 -2.55
C LEU A 33 9.15 8.80 -1.10
N TYR A 34 8.75 7.78 -0.35
CA TYR A 34 8.47 7.95 1.06
C TYR A 34 9.78 8.02 1.84
N PRO A 35 9.91 8.99 2.76
CA PRO A 35 11.17 9.15 3.50
C PRO A 35 11.46 8.02 4.48
N ASP A 36 10.43 7.31 4.94
CA ASP A 36 10.62 6.23 5.91
C ASP A 36 10.65 4.85 5.24
N VAL A 37 10.59 4.80 3.92
CA VAL A 37 10.83 3.58 3.17
C VAL A 37 12.22 3.70 2.56
N GLY A 38 12.96 2.58 2.49
CA GLY A 38 14.30 2.62 1.93
C GLY A 38 14.32 3.13 0.51
N GLN A 39 15.41 3.76 0.12
CA GLN A 39 15.54 4.35 -1.21
C GLN A 39 16.62 3.68 -2.05
N GLU A 40 17.08 2.53 -1.61
CA GLU A 40 18.03 1.73 -2.39
C GLU A 40 17.28 0.99 -3.49
N GLU A 41 18.05 0.45 -4.42
CA GLU A 41 17.45 -0.25 -5.55
C GLU A 41 16.52 -1.38 -5.09
N GLN A 42 16.92 -2.11 -4.06
CA GLN A 42 16.12 -3.22 -3.56
C GLN A 42 14.83 -2.77 -2.89
N ASP A 43 14.73 -1.49 -2.56
CA ASP A 43 13.55 -0.95 -1.88
C ASP A 43 12.55 -0.33 -2.85
N MET A 44 12.88 -0.26 -4.13
CA MET A 44 12.02 0.44 -5.07
C MET A 44 10.68 -0.26 -5.25
N ASP A 45 10.66 -1.59 -5.17
CA ASP A 45 9.39 -2.28 -5.27
C ASP A 45 8.44 -1.86 -4.16
N LEU A 46 8.95 -1.76 -2.93
CA LEU A 46 8.12 -1.31 -1.82
C LEU A 46 7.71 0.15 -1.99
N GLN A 47 8.62 0.99 -2.48
CA GLN A 47 8.26 2.39 -2.76
C GLN A 47 7.09 2.46 -3.75
N HIS A 48 7.18 1.70 -4.82
CA HIS A 48 6.13 1.70 -5.83
C HIS A 48 4.83 1.14 -5.27
N ALA A 49 4.92 0.04 -4.53
CA ALA A 49 3.73 -0.58 -3.95
C ALA A 49 3.06 0.36 -2.96
N ALA A 50 3.85 1.00 -2.11
CA ALA A 50 3.31 1.90 -1.11
C ALA A 50 2.63 3.11 -1.76
N ARG A 51 3.30 3.72 -2.73
CA ARG A 51 2.72 4.88 -3.39
C ARG A 51 1.45 4.50 -4.16
N TRP A 52 1.51 3.40 -4.89
CA TRP A 52 0.35 2.95 -5.64
C TRP A 52 -0.84 2.67 -4.71
N ALA A 53 -0.59 2.01 -3.60
CA ALA A 53 -1.67 1.68 -2.67
C ALA A 53 -2.27 2.94 -2.05
N MET A 54 -1.44 3.91 -1.73
CA MET A 54 -1.94 5.16 -1.17
C MET A 54 -2.72 5.97 -2.19
N GLU A 55 -2.28 5.96 -3.45
CA GLU A 55 -2.98 6.68 -4.50
C GLU A 55 -4.39 6.14 -4.71
N HIS A 56 -4.58 4.86 -4.49
CA HIS A 56 -5.87 4.22 -4.68
C HIS A 56 -6.64 4.05 -3.38
N ASP A 57 -6.13 4.65 -2.30
CA ASP A 57 -6.81 4.63 -1.01
C ASP A 57 -7.06 3.21 -0.52
N LEU A 58 -6.05 2.36 -0.70
CA LEU A 58 -6.15 0.96 -0.31
C LEU A 58 -5.64 0.70 1.10
N MET A 59 -4.85 1.61 1.64
CA MET A 59 -4.24 1.41 2.95
C MET A 59 -5.16 1.88 4.05
N PRO A 60 -5.10 1.23 5.24
CA PRO A 60 -5.88 1.72 6.38
C PRO A 60 -5.50 3.13 6.76
N ASP A 61 -6.48 3.87 7.24
CA ASP A 61 -6.25 5.24 7.68
C ASP A 61 -5.30 5.26 8.85
N LEU A 62 -4.44 6.27 8.86
CA LEU A 62 -3.60 6.57 10.00
C LEU A 62 -4.19 7.77 10.73
N ASN A 63 -3.65 8.05 11.91
CA ASN A 63 -4.02 9.29 12.60
C ASN A 63 -3.65 10.47 11.70
N ASP A 64 -4.26 11.61 11.98
CA ASP A 64 -4.13 12.78 11.12
C ASP A 64 -2.79 13.47 11.22
N GLN A 65 -1.76 12.75 11.59
CA GLN A 65 -0.45 13.35 11.87
C GLN A 65 0.19 13.99 10.65
N ASP A 66 -0.06 13.43 9.48
CA ASP A 66 0.64 13.87 8.28
C ASP A 66 -0.25 14.61 7.29
N THR A 67 -1.45 15.01 7.71
CA THR A 67 -2.40 15.58 6.75
C THR A 67 -1.96 16.92 6.17
N GLU A 68 -1.10 17.64 6.89
CA GLU A 68 -0.67 18.97 6.44
C GLU A 68 0.76 19.00 5.95
N LEU A 69 1.39 17.83 5.84
CA LEU A 69 2.77 17.78 5.38
C LEU A 69 2.84 17.83 3.85
N PRO A 70 3.91 18.41 3.31
CA PRO A 70 4.11 18.28 1.86
C PRO A 70 4.31 16.83 1.47
N PRO A 71 3.99 16.48 0.22
CA PRO A 71 4.03 15.06 -0.20
C PRO A 71 5.36 14.38 0.06
N GLU A 72 6.48 15.10 -0.07
CA GLU A 72 7.79 14.49 0.12
C GLU A 72 8.12 14.25 1.58
N GLN A 73 7.31 14.76 2.51
CA GLN A 73 7.50 14.53 3.95
C GLN A 73 6.48 13.60 4.54
N VAL A 74 5.48 13.20 3.78
CA VAL A 74 4.48 12.25 4.27
C VAL A 74 5.12 10.89 4.39
N LYS A 75 4.90 10.23 5.54
CA LYS A 75 5.47 8.92 5.81
C LYS A 75 4.48 7.82 5.48
N PHE A 76 5.01 6.66 5.15
CA PHE A 76 4.17 5.51 4.85
C PHE A 76 3.91 4.64 6.07
N TYR A 77 4.81 4.65 7.05
CA TYR A 77 4.70 3.83 8.26
C TYR A 77 4.64 2.35 7.90
N PRO A 78 5.68 1.83 7.22
CA PRO A 78 5.63 0.46 6.71
C PRO A 78 5.54 -0.61 7.79
N ASP A 79 6.05 -0.30 8.98
CA ASP A 79 6.07 -1.28 10.07
C ASP A 79 4.84 -1.25 10.95
N ASN A 80 3.91 -0.32 10.71
CA ASN A 80 2.69 -0.27 11.49
C ASN A 80 1.85 -1.51 11.24
N MET A 81 1.29 -2.05 12.31
CA MET A 81 0.44 -3.23 12.23
C MET A 81 -0.87 -2.91 11.52
N VAL A 82 -1.41 -3.90 10.85
CA VAL A 82 -2.74 -3.78 10.24
C VAL A 82 -3.67 -4.77 10.91
N THR A 83 -4.96 -4.44 10.91
CA THR A 83 -5.97 -5.32 11.50
C THR A 83 -6.52 -6.25 10.43
N LYS A 84 -7.14 -7.34 10.90
CA LYS A 84 -7.76 -8.29 10.00
C LYS A 84 -8.82 -7.60 9.12
N ILE A 85 -9.66 -6.77 9.75
CA ILE A 85 -10.71 -6.07 9.00
C ILE A 85 -10.10 -5.13 7.96
N SER A 86 -9.04 -4.41 8.33
CA SER A 86 -8.39 -3.51 7.39
C SER A 86 -7.83 -4.25 6.18
N VAL A 87 -7.22 -5.41 6.43
CA VAL A 87 -6.67 -6.21 5.35
C VAL A 87 -7.75 -6.68 4.40
N LEU A 88 -8.85 -7.18 4.96
CA LEU A 88 -9.93 -7.71 4.12
C LEU A 88 -10.60 -6.60 3.31
N ARG A 89 -10.77 -5.43 3.91
CA ARG A 89 -11.33 -4.29 3.18
C ARG A 89 -10.41 -3.86 2.04
N ALA A 90 -9.12 -3.79 2.32
CA ALA A 90 -8.15 -3.40 1.30
C ALA A 90 -8.12 -4.41 0.16
N TRP A 91 -8.15 -5.68 0.51
CA TRP A 91 -8.15 -6.73 -0.50
C TRP A 91 -9.38 -6.64 -1.40
N LYS A 92 -10.55 -6.48 -0.78
CA LYS A 92 -11.78 -6.36 -1.56
C LYS A 92 -11.74 -5.15 -2.47
N LYS A 93 -11.27 -4.02 -1.95
CA LYS A 93 -11.20 -2.81 -2.76
C LYS A 93 -10.21 -2.97 -3.92
N ALA A 94 -9.10 -3.64 -3.68
CA ALA A 94 -8.14 -3.90 -4.74
C ALA A 94 -8.72 -4.80 -5.83
N GLN A 95 -9.51 -5.80 -5.43
CA GLN A 95 -10.16 -6.65 -6.41
C GLN A 95 -11.18 -5.86 -7.24
N ASP A 96 -11.91 -4.97 -6.59
CA ASP A 96 -12.85 -4.11 -7.32
C ASP A 96 -12.12 -3.23 -8.33
N LEU A 97 -10.96 -2.71 -7.96
CA LEU A 97 -10.16 -1.92 -8.89
C LEU A 97 -9.74 -2.73 -10.11
N LYS A 98 -9.36 -3.98 -9.90
CA LYS A 98 -8.95 -4.85 -11.01
C LYS A 98 -10.11 -5.08 -11.97
N GLN A 99 -11.31 -5.25 -11.43
CA GLN A 99 -12.47 -5.48 -12.26
C GLN A 99 -12.89 -4.23 -13.03
N ASN A 100 -12.62 -3.06 -12.47
CA ASN A 100 -13.03 -1.80 -13.09
C ASN A 100 -11.95 -1.18 -13.96
N ALA A 101 -10.76 -1.74 -13.96
CA ALA A 101 -9.63 -1.17 -14.70
C ALA A 101 -9.51 -1.78 -16.09
N GLN A 102 -10.60 -1.84 -16.78
CA GLN A 102 -10.63 -2.43 -18.12
C GLN A 102 -10.00 -1.58 -19.16
#